data_adbd0acd10eab618a21091c9b390ffc6
#
_entry.id   adbd0acd10eab618a21091c9b390ffc6
#
_cell.length_a   1.000
_cell.length_b   1.000
_cell.length_c   1.000
_cell.angle_alpha   90.00
_cell.angle_beta   90.00
_cell.angle_gamma   90.00
#
_symmetry.space_group_name_H-M   'P 1'
#
loop_
_entity.id
_entity.type
_entity.pdbx_description
1 polymer ?
#
loop_
_entity_poly.entity_id
_entity_poly.type
_entity_poly.pdbx_seq_one_letter_code
_entity_poly.pdbx_strand_id
1 'polypeptide(L)'
;MPKRSLNPGNNDAKKIEQLNQAVEAMLARTDGRAPKVEREIEPLVRVAAELRNLPSASFKARLKSQLEGEKTMATVAEPMASVRTSTSTSATPRLTFRDAAKAIEFYEKAFGAKERMRFETGGSIPHAEILIGDSTILLTEEWPEGGRFSAETLGNSPVIMSLSVPDVDKFFAHAIEAGAKTVRPIADQFYGRREGMLQDPFGYTWSVSTVTEEMPVEEMHRRMKGLTTGPEGGRLPQRKTGVDPVPRGFHRVTPYIVTP
;
A
#
# COMPACT_ATOMS: atom_id res chain seq x y z
N MET A 1 24.54 -34.35 28.41
CA MET A 1 23.09 -34.18 28.12
C MET A 1 22.73 -35.03 26.92
N PRO A 2 21.87 -36.05 27.03
CA PRO A 2 21.56 -36.95 25.92
C PRO A 2 20.58 -36.29 24.95
N LYS A 3 20.88 -36.39 23.67
CA LYS A 3 19.99 -35.99 22.55
C LYS A 3 18.74 -36.88 22.58
N ARG A 4 17.58 -36.31 22.83
CA ARG A 4 16.28 -36.98 22.62
C ARG A 4 16.10 -37.21 21.13
N SER A 5 16.19 -38.48 20.73
CA SER A 5 15.70 -38.99 19.45
C SER A 5 14.18 -38.87 19.46
N LEU A 6 13.63 -38.02 18.60
CA LEU A 6 12.20 -37.99 18.27
C LEU A 6 11.96 -39.15 17.30
N ASN A 7 11.62 -40.30 17.85
CA ASN A 7 11.04 -41.40 17.07
C ASN A 7 9.52 -41.10 16.93
N PRO A 8 8.97 -40.84 15.74
CA PRO A 8 7.54 -40.63 15.59
C PRO A 8 6.83 -41.96 15.98
N GLY A 9 6.00 -41.89 17.03
CA GLY A 9 5.31 -43.05 17.55
C GLY A 9 4.42 -43.68 16.47
N ASN A 10 4.18 -44.98 16.59
CA ASN A 10 3.35 -45.82 15.70
C ASN A 10 1.93 -45.23 15.43
N ASN A 11 1.50 -44.28 16.27
CA ASN A 11 0.25 -43.54 16.17
C ASN A 11 0.27 -42.46 15.08
N ASP A 12 1.42 -41.77 14.88
CA ASP A 12 1.53 -40.73 13.86
C ASP A 12 1.61 -41.32 12.43
N ALA A 13 2.28 -42.46 12.27
CA ALA A 13 2.31 -43.19 11.00
C ALA A 13 0.90 -43.62 10.57
N LYS A 14 0.08 -44.08 11.52
CA LYS A 14 -1.32 -44.49 11.25
C LYS A 14 -2.18 -43.26 10.86
N LYS A 15 -1.99 -42.10 11.50
CA LYS A 15 -2.71 -40.88 11.16
C LYS A 15 -2.35 -40.36 9.77
N ILE A 16 -1.08 -40.44 9.39
CA ILE A 16 -0.60 -40.05 8.05
C ILE A 16 -1.24 -40.98 6.99
N GLU A 17 -1.27 -42.25 7.23
CA GLU A 17 -1.89 -43.23 6.30
C GLU A 17 -3.38 -42.96 6.14
N GLN A 18 -4.13 -42.74 7.23
CA GLN A 18 -5.54 -42.37 7.18
C GLN A 18 -5.80 -41.04 6.45
N LEU A 19 -4.94 -40.06 6.62
CA LEU A 19 -5.02 -38.79 5.90
C LEU A 19 -4.81 -38.98 4.40
N ASN A 20 -3.80 -39.75 4.00
CA ASN A 20 -3.52 -40.05 2.59
C ASN A 20 -4.70 -40.77 1.93
N GLN A 21 -5.26 -41.78 2.59
CA GLN A 21 -6.44 -42.48 2.10
C GLN A 21 -7.67 -41.57 1.97
N ALA A 22 -7.87 -40.66 2.92
CA ALA A 22 -8.95 -39.67 2.85
C ALA A 22 -8.78 -38.70 1.70
N VAL A 23 -7.55 -38.24 1.45
CA VAL A 23 -7.22 -37.35 0.32
C VAL A 23 -7.41 -38.06 -1.02
N GLU A 24 -6.94 -39.30 -1.16
CA GLU A 24 -7.16 -40.09 -2.37
C GLU A 24 -8.65 -40.34 -2.64
N ALA A 25 -9.42 -40.70 -1.60
CA ALA A 25 -10.86 -40.85 -1.70
C ALA A 25 -11.58 -39.56 -2.12
N MET A 26 -11.10 -38.38 -1.66
CA MET A 26 -11.62 -37.09 -2.09
C MET A 26 -11.29 -36.81 -3.56
N LEU A 27 -10.09 -37.12 -4.02
CA LEU A 27 -9.67 -36.87 -5.40
C LEU A 27 -10.42 -37.77 -6.39
N ALA A 28 -10.78 -38.99 -5.98
CA ALA A 28 -11.55 -39.96 -6.78
C ALA A 28 -13.05 -39.64 -6.88
N ARG A 29 -13.61 -38.81 -5.99
CA ARG A 29 -15.05 -38.50 -5.94
C ARG A 29 -15.37 -37.23 -6.72
N THR A 30 -16.45 -37.28 -7.47
CA THR A 30 -16.96 -36.11 -8.22
C THR A 30 -18.05 -35.32 -7.46
N ASP A 31 -18.56 -35.88 -6.32
CA ASP A 31 -19.68 -35.32 -5.56
C ASP A 31 -19.32 -34.23 -4.56
N GLY A 32 -18.03 -33.89 -4.43
CA GLY A 32 -17.56 -32.78 -3.57
C GLY A 32 -17.64 -33.03 -2.06
N ARG A 33 -18.12 -34.22 -1.61
CA ARG A 33 -18.26 -34.49 -0.17
C ARG A 33 -16.98 -35.08 0.42
N ALA A 34 -16.55 -34.53 1.56
CA ALA A 34 -15.43 -35.06 2.33
C ALA A 34 -15.80 -36.43 2.92
N PRO A 35 -14.87 -37.42 2.93
CA PRO A 35 -15.11 -38.70 3.57
C PRO A 35 -15.24 -38.53 5.08
N LYS A 36 -16.02 -39.40 5.74
CA LYS A 36 -16.06 -39.46 7.21
C LYS A 36 -14.73 -40.01 7.72
N VAL A 37 -14.06 -39.24 8.56
CA VAL A 37 -12.75 -39.56 9.15
C VAL A 37 -12.80 -39.45 10.66
N GLU A 38 -11.78 -39.96 11.35
CA GLU A 38 -11.64 -39.80 12.79
C GLU A 38 -11.50 -38.29 13.18
N ARG A 39 -12.03 -37.92 14.33
CA ARG A 39 -12.08 -36.53 14.81
C ARG A 39 -10.72 -35.79 14.81
N GLU A 40 -9.63 -36.52 15.01
CA GLU A 40 -8.28 -35.96 15.09
C GLU A 40 -7.74 -35.49 13.73
N ILE A 41 -8.12 -36.14 12.62
CA ILE A 41 -7.66 -35.77 11.27
C ILE A 41 -8.70 -34.96 10.49
N GLU A 42 -9.91 -34.77 11.02
CA GLU A 42 -11.00 -34.03 10.38
C GLU A 42 -10.58 -32.57 9.99
N PRO A 43 -9.85 -31.79 10.82
CA PRO A 43 -9.36 -30.47 10.42
C PRO A 43 -8.44 -30.50 9.21
N LEU A 44 -7.57 -31.50 9.12
CA LEU A 44 -6.62 -31.65 8.00
C LEU A 44 -7.33 -32.03 6.71
N VAL A 45 -8.33 -32.89 6.79
CA VAL A 45 -9.19 -33.31 5.64
C VAL A 45 -10.00 -32.10 5.14
N ARG A 46 -10.46 -31.23 6.03
CA ARG A 46 -11.15 -29.98 5.67
C ARG A 46 -10.24 -29.03 4.89
N VAL A 47 -9.00 -28.81 5.35
CA VAL A 47 -8.00 -28.02 4.61
C VAL A 47 -7.72 -28.64 3.24
N ALA A 48 -7.56 -29.97 3.15
CA ALA A 48 -7.36 -30.65 1.89
C ALA A 48 -8.55 -30.48 0.93
N ALA A 49 -9.79 -30.43 1.45
CA ALA A 49 -10.99 -30.19 0.66
C ALA A 49 -11.02 -28.76 0.08
N GLU A 50 -10.58 -27.76 0.84
CA GLU A 50 -10.44 -26.36 0.37
C GLU A 50 -9.35 -26.25 -0.71
N LEU A 51 -8.22 -26.93 -0.54
CA LEU A 51 -7.12 -26.97 -1.51
C LEU A 51 -7.53 -27.64 -2.85
N ARG A 52 -8.55 -28.48 -2.87
CA ARG A 52 -9.11 -29.08 -4.08
C ARG A 52 -9.62 -28.03 -5.07
N ASN A 53 -10.08 -26.88 -4.59
CA ASN A 53 -10.60 -25.79 -5.42
C ASN A 53 -9.50 -24.93 -6.05
N LEU A 54 -8.23 -25.21 -5.79
CA LEU A 54 -7.13 -24.55 -6.48
C LEU A 54 -7.17 -24.84 -7.99
N PRO A 55 -6.77 -23.88 -8.84
CA PRO A 55 -6.84 -24.04 -10.28
C PRO A 55 -6.14 -25.31 -10.76
N SER A 56 -6.88 -26.17 -11.46
CA SER A 56 -6.37 -27.43 -11.99
C SER A 56 -5.19 -27.22 -12.96
N ALA A 57 -4.38 -28.26 -13.16
CA ALA A 57 -3.27 -28.21 -14.14
C ALA A 57 -3.78 -27.88 -15.56
N SER A 58 -4.98 -28.35 -15.93
CA SER A 58 -5.64 -28.03 -17.20
C SER A 58 -6.08 -26.56 -17.29
N PHE A 59 -6.54 -25.96 -16.19
CA PHE A 59 -6.84 -24.51 -16.14
C PHE A 59 -5.56 -23.69 -16.30
N LYS A 60 -4.49 -24.05 -15.58
CA LYS A 60 -3.18 -23.37 -15.71
C LYS A 60 -2.61 -23.49 -17.12
N ALA A 61 -2.71 -24.66 -17.76
CA ALA A 61 -2.28 -24.87 -19.14
C ALA A 61 -3.10 -24.04 -20.12
N ARG A 62 -4.43 -23.98 -19.97
CA ARG A 62 -5.32 -23.17 -20.78
C ARG A 62 -5.05 -21.69 -20.62
N LEU A 63 -4.89 -21.20 -19.39
CA LEU A 63 -4.55 -19.81 -19.11
C LEU A 63 -3.18 -19.44 -19.71
N LYS A 64 -2.20 -20.33 -19.57
CA LYS A 64 -0.88 -20.16 -20.20
C LYS A 64 -0.99 -20.08 -21.74
N SER A 65 -1.76 -20.97 -22.37
CA SER A 65 -2.00 -20.95 -23.82
C SER A 65 -2.72 -19.69 -24.29
N GLN A 66 -3.69 -19.18 -23.52
CA GLN A 66 -4.35 -17.92 -23.81
C GLN A 66 -3.38 -16.73 -23.73
N LEU A 67 -2.56 -16.66 -22.71
CA LEU A 67 -1.53 -15.61 -22.56
C LEU A 67 -0.41 -15.70 -23.63
N GLU A 68 -0.10 -16.90 -24.11
CA GLU A 68 0.87 -17.11 -25.20
C GLU A 68 0.25 -16.85 -26.59
N GLY A 69 -1.05 -17.10 -26.76
CA GLY A 69 -1.80 -16.87 -28.00
C GLY A 69 -2.07 -15.38 -28.30
N GLU A 70 -2.13 -14.54 -27.27
CA GLU A 70 -2.30 -13.09 -27.44
C GLU A 70 -1.06 -12.36 -27.99
N LYS A 71 0.07 -13.03 -28.11
CA LYS A 71 1.29 -12.46 -28.72
C LYS A 71 1.23 -12.27 -30.23
N THR A 72 0.19 -12.76 -30.92
CA THR A 72 0.10 -12.72 -32.39
C THR A 72 -0.95 -11.76 -32.95
N MET A 73 -1.64 -10.97 -32.11
CA MET A 73 -2.57 -9.93 -32.59
C MET A 73 -2.33 -8.61 -31.86
N ALA A 74 -1.19 -7.99 -32.09
CA ALA A 74 -0.91 -6.65 -31.59
C ALA A 74 -0.49 -5.73 -32.72
N THR A 75 -1.50 -5.17 -33.40
CA THR A 75 -1.32 -3.87 -34.05
C THR A 75 -2.49 -3.00 -33.58
N VAL A 76 -2.13 -1.88 -32.93
CA VAL A 76 -3.01 -0.85 -32.33
C VAL A 76 -3.60 -1.21 -30.95
N ALA A 77 -2.76 -1.20 -29.92
CA ALA A 77 -3.13 -0.80 -28.55
C ALA A 77 -1.88 -0.20 -27.91
N GLU A 78 -2.03 0.92 -27.23
CA GLU A 78 -0.96 1.52 -26.44
C GLU A 78 -0.31 0.46 -25.53
N PRO A 79 1.03 0.47 -25.35
CA PRO A 79 1.69 -0.55 -24.55
C PRO A 79 1.19 -0.45 -23.10
N MET A 80 0.38 -1.41 -22.69
CA MET A 80 0.23 -1.69 -21.26
C MET A 80 1.65 -1.84 -20.70
N ALA A 81 1.97 -0.98 -19.75
CA ALA A 81 3.28 -0.94 -19.11
C ALA A 81 3.70 -2.36 -18.74
N SER A 82 4.74 -2.85 -19.42
CA SER A 82 5.39 -4.11 -19.08
C SER A 82 5.64 -4.14 -17.59
N VAL A 83 5.33 -5.25 -16.93
CA VAL A 83 5.80 -5.51 -15.58
C VAL A 83 7.32 -5.34 -15.62
N ARG A 84 7.78 -4.14 -15.28
CA ARG A 84 9.20 -3.88 -15.11
C ARG A 84 9.62 -4.73 -13.91
N THR A 85 10.35 -5.81 -14.17
CA THR A 85 11.18 -6.41 -13.13
C THR A 85 12.16 -5.31 -12.72
N SER A 86 11.80 -4.55 -11.70
CA SER A 86 12.64 -3.50 -11.17
C SER A 86 13.90 -4.14 -10.63
N THR A 87 15.03 -3.84 -11.23
CA THR A 87 16.34 -4.20 -10.68
C THR A 87 16.72 -3.28 -9.52
N SER A 88 15.89 -2.29 -9.21
CA SER A 88 16.07 -1.35 -8.11
C SER A 88 15.15 -1.70 -6.93
N THR A 89 15.69 -1.60 -5.72
CA THR A 89 14.90 -1.67 -4.49
C THR A 89 13.99 -0.44 -4.39
N SER A 90 12.71 -0.61 -4.11
CA SER A 90 11.75 0.47 -3.90
C SER A 90 10.90 0.18 -2.66
N ALA A 91 10.44 1.24 -2.00
CA ALA A 91 9.50 1.16 -0.90
C ALA A 91 8.18 1.81 -1.33
N THR A 92 7.07 1.09 -1.17
CA THR A 92 5.74 1.58 -1.52
C THR A 92 4.89 1.64 -0.24
N PRO A 93 4.35 2.80 0.13
CA PRO A 93 3.50 2.92 1.30
C PRO A 93 2.20 2.15 1.12
N ARG A 94 1.73 1.53 2.20
CA ARG A 94 0.43 0.87 2.28
C ARG A 94 -0.38 1.52 3.41
N LEU A 95 -1.54 2.03 3.08
CA LEU A 95 -2.47 2.64 4.02
C LEU A 95 -3.66 1.69 4.26
N THR A 96 -4.13 1.67 5.51
CA THR A 96 -5.24 0.80 5.92
C THR A 96 -6.47 1.65 6.25
N PHE A 97 -7.63 1.25 5.77
CA PHE A 97 -8.88 1.98 5.90
C PHE A 97 -9.98 1.08 6.46
N ARG A 98 -11.01 1.66 7.07
CA ARG A 98 -12.27 0.96 7.37
C ARG A 98 -13.07 0.73 6.10
N ASP A 99 -12.98 1.67 5.17
CA ASP A 99 -13.69 1.66 3.89
C ASP A 99 -12.72 2.19 2.81
N ALA A 100 -12.07 1.27 2.12
CA ALA A 100 -11.08 1.62 1.10
C ALA A 100 -11.73 2.21 -0.16
N ALA A 101 -12.99 1.89 -0.45
CA ALA A 101 -13.71 2.48 -1.58
C ALA A 101 -13.87 4.00 -1.40
N LYS A 102 -14.35 4.43 -0.22
CA LYS A 102 -14.46 5.85 0.11
C LYS A 102 -13.11 6.57 0.12
N ALA A 103 -12.05 5.86 0.56
CA ALA A 103 -10.71 6.43 0.53
C ALA A 103 -10.24 6.68 -0.91
N ILE A 104 -10.47 5.74 -1.83
CA ILE A 104 -10.16 5.90 -3.25
C ILE A 104 -10.90 7.11 -3.83
N GLU A 105 -12.22 7.19 -3.64
CA GLU A 105 -13.05 8.31 -4.11
C GLU A 105 -12.55 9.67 -3.59
N PHE A 106 -12.19 9.73 -2.31
CA PHE A 106 -11.62 10.95 -1.73
C PHE A 106 -10.30 11.33 -2.38
N TYR A 107 -9.35 10.39 -2.52
CA TYR A 107 -8.05 10.70 -3.11
C TYR A 107 -8.15 11.04 -4.60
N GLU A 108 -9.07 10.44 -5.33
CA GLU A 108 -9.36 10.84 -6.72
C GLU A 108 -9.84 12.28 -6.78
N LYS A 109 -10.82 12.62 -5.95
CA LYS A 109 -11.40 13.96 -5.88
C LYS A 109 -10.42 15.01 -5.33
N ALA A 110 -9.78 14.72 -4.20
CA ALA A 110 -9.00 15.70 -3.46
C ALA A 110 -7.55 15.84 -3.96
N PHE A 111 -6.93 14.74 -4.38
CA PHE A 111 -5.50 14.68 -4.73
C PHE A 111 -5.27 14.40 -6.23
N GLY A 112 -6.33 14.22 -7.00
CA GLY A 112 -6.22 13.85 -8.41
C GLY A 112 -5.60 12.46 -8.60
N ALA A 113 -5.80 11.58 -7.64
CA ALA A 113 -5.36 10.19 -7.73
C ALA A 113 -6.04 9.48 -8.90
N LYS A 114 -5.42 8.43 -9.39
CA LYS A 114 -6.01 7.52 -10.39
C LYS A 114 -5.96 6.12 -9.85
N GLU A 115 -7.12 5.46 -9.76
CA GLU A 115 -7.16 4.04 -9.44
C GLU A 115 -6.49 3.24 -10.56
N ARG A 116 -5.57 2.35 -10.20
CA ARG A 116 -4.89 1.43 -11.11
C ARG A 116 -5.53 0.06 -11.12
N MET A 117 -5.84 -0.43 -9.94
CA MET A 117 -6.47 -1.72 -9.76
C MET A 117 -7.06 -1.84 -8.36
N ARG A 118 -8.08 -2.70 -8.21
CA ARG A 118 -8.56 -3.18 -6.93
C ARG A 118 -8.96 -4.65 -7.02
N PHE A 119 -8.83 -5.34 -5.92
CA PHE A 119 -9.43 -6.65 -5.71
C PHE A 119 -10.55 -6.51 -4.69
N GLU A 120 -11.72 -7.03 -5.02
CA GLU A 120 -12.88 -7.07 -4.14
C GLU A 120 -13.23 -8.53 -3.85
N THR A 121 -13.49 -8.85 -2.60
CA THR A 121 -13.94 -10.18 -2.18
C THR A 121 -14.80 -10.07 -0.93
N GLY A 122 -15.97 -10.69 -0.94
CA GLY A 122 -16.89 -10.69 0.19
C GLY A 122 -17.35 -9.30 0.64
N GLY A 123 -17.38 -8.30 -0.26
CA GLY A 123 -17.73 -6.91 0.06
C GLY A 123 -16.61 -6.10 0.71
N SER A 124 -15.39 -6.62 0.72
CA SER A 124 -14.19 -5.94 1.23
C SER A 124 -13.14 -5.77 0.14
N ILE A 125 -12.27 -4.77 0.29
CA ILE A 125 -11.13 -4.47 -0.59
C ILE A 125 -9.82 -4.85 0.13
N PRO A 126 -9.35 -6.10 0.01
CA PRO A 126 -8.10 -6.53 0.63
C PRO A 126 -6.86 -5.91 -0.02
N HIS A 127 -6.99 -5.40 -1.24
CA HIS A 127 -5.91 -4.73 -1.95
C HIS A 127 -6.45 -3.78 -3.03
N ALA A 128 -5.92 -2.56 -3.05
CA ALA A 128 -6.07 -1.63 -4.16
C ALA A 128 -4.78 -0.84 -4.37
N GLU A 129 -4.63 -0.28 -5.56
CA GLU A 129 -3.52 0.59 -5.94
C GLU A 129 -4.05 1.89 -6.53
N ILE A 130 -3.59 3.01 -6.01
CA ILE A 130 -3.82 4.32 -6.62
C ILE A 130 -2.49 4.95 -7.01
N LEU A 131 -2.52 5.81 -8.00
CA LEU A 131 -1.40 6.62 -8.46
C LEU A 131 -1.68 8.08 -8.12
N ILE A 132 -0.81 8.71 -7.32
CA ILE A 132 -0.81 10.15 -7.05
C ILE A 132 0.44 10.74 -7.70
N GLY A 133 0.25 11.49 -8.80
CA GLY A 133 1.38 11.90 -9.63
C GLY A 133 2.11 10.71 -10.24
N ASP A 134 3.35 10.48 -9.82
CA ASP A 134 4.21 9.35 -10.20
C ASP A 134 4.35 8.27 -9.12
N SER A 135 3.67 8.45 -7.99
CA SER A 135 3.83 7.62 -6.80
C SER A 135 2.67 6.67 -6.62
N THR A 136 2.96 5.38 -6.47
CA THR A 136 1.96 4.37 -6.15
C THR A 136 1.72 4.32 -4.64
N ILE A 137 0.46 4.30 -4.23
CA ILE A 137 0.02 4.06 -2.86
C ILE A 137 -0.83 2.79 -2.87
N LEU A 138 -0.52 1.86 -1.98
CA LEU A 138 -1.33 0.66 -1.76
C LEU A 138 -2.39 0.95 -0.71
N LEU A 139 -3.62 0.49 -0.95
CA LEU A 139 -4.72 0.61 -0.02
C LEU A 139 -5.21 -0.79 0.35
N THR A 140 -5.69 -0.92 1.58
CA THR A 140 -6.28 -2.15 2.09
C THR A 140 -7.31 -1.83 3.15
N GLU A 141 -8.28 -2.69 3.33
CA GLU A 141 -9.17 -2.60 4.47
C GLU A 141 -8.57 -3.25 5.72
N GLU A 142 -9.16 -2.94 6.86
CA GLU A 142 -8.77 -3.48 8.15
C GLU A 142 -8.85 -5.02 8.17
N TRP A 143 -7.96 -5.60 8.94
CA TRP A 143 -7.99 -7.01 9.27
C TRP A 143 -7.55 -7.19 10.72
N PRO A 144 -8.47 -6.96 11.68
CA PRO A 144 -8.16 -6.96 13.11
C PRO A 144 -7.55 -8.28 13.60
N GLU A 145 -7.99 -9.43 13.07
CA GLU A 145 -7.47 -10.74 13.42
C GLU A 145 -6.01 -10.92 13.02
N GLY A 146 -5.57 -10.21 11.97
CA GLY A 146 -4.18 -10.14 11.51
C GLY A 146 -3.42 -8.94 12.05
N GLY A 147 -3.98 -8.18 13.00
CA GLY A 147 -3.33 -7.03 13.63
C GLY A 147 -3.22 -5.79 12.74
N ARG A 148 -4.07 -5.67 11.69
CA ARG A 148 -4.06 -4.55 10.77
C ARG A 148 -5.24 -3.63 11.04
N PHE A 149 -4.94 -2.40 11.47
CA PHE A 149 -5.90 -1.38 11.85
C PHE A 149 -5.69 -0.10 11.03
N SER A 150 -6.77 0.65 10.80
CA SER A 150 -6.72 1.97 10.16
C SER A 150 -6.29 3.06 11.15
N ALA A 151 -5.88 4.20 10.62
CA ALA A 151 -5.63 5.39 11.44
C ALA A 151 -6.90 5.86 12.15
N GLU A 152 -8.10 5.65 11.57
CA GLU A 152 -9.38 5.93 12.23
C GLU A 152 -9.60 5.08 13.48
N THR A 153 -9.29 3.77 13.42
CA THR A 153 -9.44 2.85 14.57
C THR A 153 -8.39 3.12 15.64
N LEU A 154 -7.17 3.46 15.25
CA LEU A 154 -6.09 3.79 16.18
C LEU A 154 -6.22 5.22 16.75
N GLY A 155 -7.06 6.06 16.14
CA GLY A 155 -7.22 7.47 16.51
C GLY A 155 -6.08 8.38 16.02
N ASN A 156 -5.05 7.83 15.40
CA ASN A 156 -3.90 8.55 14.85
C ASN A 156 -3.09 7.67 13.90
N SER A 157 -2.26 8.30 13.07
CA SER A 157 -1.23 7.61 12.27
C SER A 157 0.17 8.06 12.68
N PRO A 158 1.11 7.14 12.97
CA PRO A 158 2.51 7.47 13.23
C PRO A 158 3.26 7.85 11.95
N VAL A 159 2.63 7.78 10.79
CA VAL A 159 3.24 8.10 9.50
C VAL A 159 2.65 9.39 8.96
N ILE A 160 3.52 10.31 8.56
CA ILE A 160 3.17 11.51 7.80
C ILE A 160 3.53 11.25 6.34
N MET A 161 2.57 11.44 5.46
CA MET A 161 2.78 11.35 4.01
C MET A 161 3.19 12.71 3.47
N SER A 162 4.34 12.78 2.79
CA SER A 162 4.78 14.03 2.13
C SER A 162 4.38 14.00 0.67
N LEU A 163 3.74 15.08 0.23
CA LEU A 163 3.26 15.29 -1.13
C LEU A 163 3.86 16.59 -1.69
N SER A 164 4.61 16.46 -2.78
CA SER A 164 5.13 17.63 -3.51
C SER A 164 4.20 17.94 -4.68
N VAL A 165 3.73 19.18 -4.74
CA VAL A 165 2.76 19.65 -5.75
C VAL A 165 3.26 20.92 -6.44
N PRO A 166 2.79 21.22 -7.68
CA PRO A 166 3.17 22.41 -8.40
C PRO A 166 2.71 23.71 -7.72
N ASP A 167 1.56 23.69 -7.05
CA ASP A 167 0.95 24.85 -6.39
C ASP A 167 0.25 24.40 -5.11
N VAL A 168 0.93 24.56 -3.97
CA VAL A 168 0.42 24.12 -2.67
C VAL A 168 -0.83 24.89 -2.25
N ASP A 169 -0.95 26.18 -2.59
CA ASP A 169 -2.09 27.00 -2.19
C ASP A 169 -3.38 26.50 -2.84
N LYS A 170 -3.35 26.26 -4.15
CA LYS A 170 -4.49 25.70 -4.88
C LYS A 170 -4.83 24.27 -4.46
N PHE A 171 -3.80 23.42 -4.32
CA PHE A 171 -3.98 22.04 -3.91
C PHE A 171 -4.63 21.95 -2.53
N PHE A 172 -4.12 22.75 -1.59
CA PHE A 172 -4.59 22.75 -0.21
C PHE A 172 -6.05 23.22 -0.11
N ALA A 173 -6.40 24.32 -0.81
CA ALA A 173 -7.78 24.78 -0.86
C ALA A 173 -8.72 23.71 -1.40
N HIS A 174 -8.35 23.06 -2.50
CA HIS A 174 -9.14 21.99 -3.11
C HIS A 174 -9.29 20.77 -2.19
N ALA A 175 -8.24 20.36 -1.49
CA ALA A 175 -8.27 19.27 -0.53
C ALA A 175 -9.21 19.57 0.65
N ILE A 176 -9.21 20.81 1.16
CA ILE A 176 -10.13 21.23 2.22
C ILE A 176 -11.59 21.21 1.73
N GLU A 177 -11.88 21.71 0.52
CA GLU A 177 -13.20 21.64 -0.08
C GLU A 177 -13.69 20.19 -0.25
N ALA A 178 -12.76 19.25 -0.50
CA ALA A 178 -13.05 17.82 -0.60
C ALA A 178 -13.28 17.14 0.76
N GLY A 179 -12.96 17.80 1.89
CA GLY A 179 -13.21 17.29 3.24
C GLY A 179 -11.99 17.06 4.11
N ALA A 180 -10.79 17.43 3.66
CA ALA A 180 -9.61 17.43 4.53
C ALA A 180 -9.69 18.55 5.58
N LYS A 181 -8.90 18.41 6.65
CA LYS A 181 -8.81 19.41 7.74
C LYS A 181 -7.41 19.99 7.80
N THR A 182 -7.30 21.28 8.03
CA THR A 182 -6.02 21.94 8.27
C THR A 182 -5.44 21.53 9.61
N VAL A 183 -4.24 20.94 9.60
CA VAL A 183 -3.44 20.64 10.80
C VAL A 183 -2.45 21.78 11.05
N ARG A 184 -1.77 22.23 10.01
CA ARG A 184 -0.86 23.38 10.03
C ARG A 184 -1.10 24.24 8.77
N PRO A 185 -1.35 25.55 8.94
CA PRO A 185 -1.53 26.44 7.80
C PRO A 185 -0.31 26.46 6.88
N ILE A 186 -0.54 26.80 5.62
CA ILE A 186 0.54 26.98 4.64
C ILE A 186 1.40 28.18 5.07
N ALA A 187 2.70 27.97 5.08
CA ALA A 187 3.70 29.01 5.32
C ALA A 187 4.97 28.75 4.50
N ASP A 188 5.69 29.81 4.22
CA ASP A 188 7.01 29.67 3.62
C ASP A 188 8.00 29.20 4.69
N GLN A 189 8.82 28.22 4.33
CA GLN A 189 9.76 27.58 5.22
C GLN A 189 11.20 28.04 4.90
N PHE A 190 12.05 28.08 5.92
CA PHE A 190 13.45 28.54 5.77
C PHE A 190 14.26 27.68 4.79
N TYR A 191 13.84 26.44 4.57
CA TYR A 191 14.47 25.47 3.68
C TYR A 191 13.97 25.55 2.23
N GLY A 192 13.36 26.65 1.84
CA GLY A 192 12.99 26.91 0.44
C GLY A 192 11.74 26.18 -0.04
N ARG A 193 10.82 25.87 0.87
CA ARG A 193 9.51 25.32 0.54
C ARG A 193 8.39 26.18 1.09
N ARG A 194 7.29 26.22 0.37
CA ARG A 194 6.01 26.66 0.88
C ARG A 194 5.20 25.42 1.23
N GLU A 195 4.84 25.25 2.50
CA GLU A 195 4.33 23.98 3.04
C GLU A 195 3.23 24.19 4.06
N GLY A 196 2.24 23.28 4.05
CA GLY A 196 1.22 23.13 5.07
C GLY A 196 0.97 21.69 5.40
N MET A 197 0.21 21.42 6.45
CA MET A 197 -0.21 20.05 6.82
C MET A 197 -1.72 19.98 6.87
N LEU A 198 -2.27 18.93 6.30
CA LEU A 198 -3.68 18.58 6.37
C LEU A 198 -3.85 17.16 6.88
N GLN A 199 -5.02 16.87 7.44
CA GLN A 199 -5.47 15.53 7.77
C GLN A 199 -6.62 15.17 6.84
N ASP A 200 -6.54 14.00 6.24
CA ASP A 200 -7.63 13.46 5.45
C ASP A 200 -8.79 12.96 6.35
N PRO A 201 -9.97 12.64 5.80
CA PRO A 201 -11.10 12.15 6.55
C PRO A 201 -10.85 10.81 7.28
N PHE A 202 -9.79 10.09 6.90
CA PHE A 202 -9.44 8.76 7.42
C PHE A 202 -8.34 8.79 8.48
N GLY A 203 -7.91 10.01 8.90
CA GLY A 203 -6.95 10.21 9.98
C GLY A 203 -5.49 10.22 9.56
N TYR A 204 -5.16 10.10 8.27
CA TYR A 204 -3.78 10.25 7.80
C TYR A 204 -3.40 11.71 7.65
N THR A 205 -2.18 12.03 8.10
CA THR A 205 -1.61 13.39 7.98
C THR A 205 -0.74 13.49 6.74
N TRP A 206 -0.95 14.55 5.98
CA TRP A 206 -0.22 14.88 4.75
C TRP A 206 0.50 16.21 4.90
N SER A 207 1.82 16.20 4.72
CA SER A 207 2.63 17.41 4.55
C SER A 207 2.67 17.72 3.06
N VAL A 208 2.06 18.83 2.66
CA VAL A 208 1.95 19.22 1.25
C VAL A 208 2.81 20.43 1.00
N SER A 209 3.67 20.37 0.00
CA SER A 209 4.62 21.44 -0.27
C SER A 209 4.86 21.71 -1.76
N THR A 210 5.27 22.94 -2.05
CA THR A 210 5.85 23.34 -3.33
C THR A 210 7.27 23.84 -3.07
N VAL A 211 8.25 23.42 -3.88
CA VAL A 211 9.59 23.97 -3.83
C VAL A 211 9.55 25.40 -4.36
N THR A 212 9.99 26.37 -3.56
CA THR A 212 10.05 27.79 -3.92
C THR A 212 11.46 28.25 -4.19
N GLU A 213 12.43 27.55 -3.62
CA GLU A 213 13.85 27.83 -3.81
C GLU A 213 14.66 26.53 -3.68
N GLU A 214 15.45 26.17 -4.69
CA GLU A 214 16.48 25.14 -4.54
C GLU A 214 17.67 25.74 -3.81
N MET A 215 18.13 25.07 -2.73
CA MET A 215 19.28 25.56 -1.99
C MET A 215 20.19 24.41 -1.54
N PRO A 216 21.52 24.68 -1.47
CA PRO A 216 22.48 23.73 -0.90
C PRO A 216 22.20 23.46 0.58
N VAL A 217 22.60 22.27 1.04
CA VAL A 217 22.43 21.84 2.45
C VAL A 217 23.12 22.79 3.41
N GLU A 218 24.28 23.33 3.04
CA GLU A 218 25.07 24.30 3.82
C GLU A 218 24.27 25.58 4.07
N GLU A 219 23.53 26.06 3.07
CA GLU A 219 22.65 27.21 3.19
C GLU A 219 21.46 26.92 4.11
N MET A 220 20.84 25.74 4.00
CA MET A 220 19.80 25.30 4.92
C MET A 220 20.29 25.32 6.37
N HIS A 221 21.46 24.76 6.63
CA HIS A 221 22.08 24.79 7.96
C HIS A 221 22.35 26.20 8.47
N ARG A 222 22.81 27.11 7.60
CA ARG A 222 23.05 28.52 7.96
C ARG A 222 21.73 29.18 8.35
N ARG A 223 20.67 29.04 7.58
CA ARG A 223 19.35 29.63 7.87
C ARG A 223 18.76 29.05 9.16
N MET A 224 18.87 27.76 9.37
CA MET A 224 18.40 27.11 10.59
C MET A 224 19.11 27.66 11.84
N LYS A 225 20.42 27.84 11.79
CA LYS A 225 21.16 28.46 12.90
C LYS A 225 20.69 29.92 13.17
N GLY A 226 20.38 30.68 12.14
CA GLY A 226 19.84 32.04 12.27
C GLY A 226 18.48 32.10 12.99
N LEU A 227 17.62 31.05 12.82
CA LEU A 227 16.33 30.95 13.50
C LEU A 227 16.46 30.69 15.01
N THR A 228 17.52 29.99 15.42
CA THR A 228 17.74 29.65 16.84
C THR A 228 18.44 30.78 17.62
N THR A 229 18.98 31.77 16.93
CA THR A 229 19.78 32.85 17.56
C THR A 229 19.16 34.24 17.48
N GLY A 230 18.01 34.41 16.80
CA GLY A 230 17.36 35.72 16.60
C GLY A 230 16.03 35.89 17.33
N PRO A 231 15.70 37.07 17.87
CA PRO A 231 14.43 37.37 18.51
C PRO A 231 13.25 37.56 17.53
N GLU A 232 13.51 37.62 16.23
CA GLU A 232 12.46 37.71 15.19
C GLU A 232 12.70 36.64 14.12
N GLY A 233 11.72 35.78 13.88
CA GLY A 233 11.75 34.80 12.80
C GLY A 233 12.08 35.47 11.46
N GLY A 234 13.20 35.09 10.87
CA GLY A 234 13.72 35.71 9.67
C GLY A 234 12.68 35.70 8.54
N ARG A 235 12.56 36.85 7.85
CA ARG A 235 11.70 37.04 6.69
C ARG A 235 12.13 36.06 5.61
N LEU A 236 11.22 35.19 5.23
CA LEU A 236 11.49 34.14 4.25
C LEU A 236 11.68 34.71 2.84
N PRO A 237 12.55 34.13 2.02
CA PRO A 237 12.81 34.63 0.67
C PRO A 237 11.56 34.51 -0.21
N GLN A 238 11.42 35.46 -1.14
CA GLN A 238 10.32 35.45 -2.11
C GLN A 238 10.48 34.24 -3.09
N ARG A 239 9.35 33.71 -3.52
CA ARG A 239 9.28 32.59 -4.48
C ARG A 239 10.04 32.94 -5.76
N LYS A 240 11.00 32.09 -6.14
CA LYS A 240 11.67 32.15 -7.44
C LYS A 240 10.83 31.38 -8.48
N THR A 241 10.61 32.00 -9.63
CA THR A 241 9.96 31.35 -10.78
C THR A 241 10.90 30.38 -11.46
N GLY A 242 10.38 29.24 -11.94
CA GLY A 242 11.16 28.24 -12.71
C GLY A 242 11.82 27.12 -11.90
N VAL A 243 11.53 27.02 -10.61
CA VAL A 243 12.01 25.89 -9.77
C VAL A 243 11.09 24.69 -9.93
N ASP A 244 11.68 23.47 -10.10
CA ASP A 244 10.91 22.24 -10.13
C ASP A 244 10.22 22.02 -8.76
N PRO A 245 8.89 21.86 -8.72
CA PRO A 245 8.16 21.66 -7.46
C PRO A 245 8.49 20.34 -6.76
N VAL A 246 9.10 19.36 -7.47
CA VAL A 246 9.56 18.10 -6.91
C VAL A 246 11.08 18.10 -6.85
N PRO A 247 11.70 17.95 -5.67
CA PRO A 247 13.15 17.90 -5.56
C PRO A 247 13.75 16.78 -6.39
N ARG A 248 14.92 16.99 -6.95
CA ARG A 248 15.65 15.96 -7.70
C ARG A 248 15.86 14.71 -6.86
N GLY A 249 15.52 13.54 -7.41
CA GLY A 249 15.67 12.25 -6.73
C GLY A 249 14.53 11.91 -5.77
N PHE A 250 13.48 12.74 -5.67
CA PHE A 250 12.30 12.43 -4.86
C PHE A 250 11.08 12.13 -5.73
N HIS A 251 10.24 11.22 -5.26
CA HIS A 251 8.90 11.01 -5.77
C HIS A 251 7.95 12.09 -5.24
N ARG A 252 6.78 12.26 -5.88
CA ARG A 252 5.77 13.24 -5.44
C ARG A 252 5.22 12.93 -4.06
N VAL A 253 5.13 11.64 -3.71
CA VAL A 253 4.70 11.18 -2.38
C VAL A 253 5.84 10.44 -1.70
N THR A 254 6.15 10.84 -0.47
CA THR A 254 7.16 10.19 0.38
C THR A 254 6.62 10.05 1.80
N PRO A 255 6.64 8.86 2.41
CA PRO A 255 6.24 8.68 3.79
C PRO A 255 7.32 9.15 4.77
N TYR A 256 6.90 9.79 5.86
CA TYR A 256 7.74 10.06 7.02
C TYR A 256 7.25 9.29 8.22
N ILE A 257 8.17 8.64 8.93
CA ILE A 257 7.88 7.98 10.19
C ILE A 257 8.15 8.97 11.31
N VAL A 258 7.14 9.22 12.14
CA VAL A 258 7.28 10.03 13.34
C VAL A 258 7.66 9.11 14.48
N THR A 259 8.87 9.29 15.02
CA THR A 259 9.31 8.62 16.25
C THR A 259 9.09 9.53 17.44
N PRO A 260 8.74 8.99 18.60
CA PRO A 260 8.55 9.76 19.82
C PRO A 260 9.82 10.48 20.27
#